data_cfc1425f91feda5edee2d229e774d1b2
#
_entry.id   cfc1425f91feda5edee2d229e774d1b2
#
_cell.length_a   1.000
_cell.length_b   1.000
_cell.length_c   1.000
_cell.angle_alpha   90.00
_cell.angle_beta   90.00
_cell.angle_gamma   90.00
#
_symmetry.space_group_name_H-M   'P 1'
#
loop_
_entity.id
_entity.type
_entity.pdbx_description
1 polymer ?
#
loop_
_entity_poly.entity_id
_entity_poly.type
_entity_poly.pdbx_seq_one_letter_code
_entity_poly.pdbx_strand_id
1 'polypeptide(L)'
;AAISKKLEMVGKSYAELVGISKLSYKTLQAMCNFAASHHQDMPKMEYETALVGAQKMGEHLFVRKVNYLAWREIDDTSHLEMATKEILPRIQENESIRQVRREVLLNPGPATTTDSVKYAQVCADICPREEEFGQMMRWICDELTLFIGKKEDYETVLFAGSGTLADEVMVSSCVPQDGKLLIINNGSYGQRLAKIASVYKMDYEVYESSTYEAIDLDALGKKLDEGSYTHLAAVYHETTTGLLNPIPQIGRMCHDRGIVTIIDTVSAFSAIPIDMERDCIDFMASTSNKCIQGMAGVCFVFCNRKELEKLKGEPMRNYYMNLYDQYQYFSKTLQTRFTPPVQILNALRQAIIETKQETIEARYARYTACWNILVDVVKELGLEMLVKKEEQSHLITAILEPQDGKYSFEEFHDLAREQSFTIYPGKLGNINTFRIANIGDIQPHEMEQFAQFMREYFRK
;
A
#
# COMPACT_ATOMS: atom_id res chain seq x y z
N ALA A 1 -15.39 -24.82 25.15
CA ALA A 1 -16.50 -23.87 25.15
C ALA A 1 -17.82 -24.63 25.20
N ALA A 2 -18.84 -24.05 25.79
CA ALA A 2 -20.21 -24.57 25.80
C ALA A 2 -21.14 -23.51 25.19
N ILE A 3 -22.08 -23.94 24.36
CA ILE A 3 -23.13 -23.09 23.78
C ILE A 3 -24.47 -23.70 24.21
N SER A 4 -25.37 -22.90 24.72
CA SER A 4 -26.71 -23.35 25.12
C SER A 4 -27.71 -22.21 25.10
N LYS A 5 -28.94 -22.49 24.72
CA LYS A 5 -30.10 -21.57 24.84
C LYS A 5 -30.56 -21.42 26.30
N LYS A 6 -30.08 -22.27 27.23
CA LYS A 6 -30.41 -22.21 28.66
C LYS A 6 -29.21 -21.72 29.44
N LEU A 7 -29.33 -20.56 30.07
CA LEU A 7 -28.26 -19.91 30.85
C LEU A 7 -27.78 -20.82 32.01
N GLU A 8 -28.66 -21.58 32.60
CA GLU A 8 -28.39 -22.53 33.68
C GLU A 8 -27.37 -23.62 33.29
N MET A 9 -27.30 -23.97 32.00
CA MET A 9 -26.41 -25.02 31.50
C MET A 9 -24.99 -24.51 31.18
N VAL A 10 -24.77 -23.21 31.06
CA VAL A 10 -23.46 -22.61 30.71
C VAL A 10 -22.84 -21.84 31.88
N GLY A 11 -23.58 -21.67 33.00
CA GLY A 11 -23.09 -20.89 34.13
C GLY A 11 -22.98 -19.39 33.78
N LYS A 12 -21.79 -18.81 34.01
CA LYS A 12 -21.55 -17.41 33.65
C LYS A 12 -21.42 -17.27 32.11
N SER A 13 -22.38 -16.61 31.49
CA SER A 13 -22.33 -16.32 30.05
C SER A 13 -21.19 -15.33 29.73
N TYR A 14 -20.41 -15.65 28.72
CA TYR A 14 -19.36 -14.75 28.19
C TYR A 14 -19.91 -13.78 27.15
N ALA A 15 -20.79 -14.28 26.26
CA ALA A 15 -21.44 -13.49 25.22
C ALA A 15 -22.62 -14.30 24.63
N GLU A 16 -23.50 -13.62 23.93
CA GLU A 16 -24.53 -14.21 23.08
C GLU A 16 -23.97 -14.51 21.68
N LEU A 17 -24.31 -15.68 21.12
CA LEU A 17 -23.89 -16.07 19.77
C LEU A 17 -24.85 -15.48 18.74
N VAL A 18 -24.31 -14.67 17.82
CA VAL A 18 -25.10 -14.03 16.75
C VAL A 18 -25.45 -15.00 15.60
N GLY A 19 -24.91 -16.22 15.62
CA GLY A 19 -25.21 -17.23 14.60
C GLY A 19 -24.45 -17.05 13.28
N ILE A 20 -23.45 -16.15 13.24
CA ILE A 20 -22.61 -15.95 12.05
C ILE A 20 -21.26 -16.61 12.29
N SER A 21 -20.92 -17.61 11.46
CA SER A 21 -19.66 -18.37 11.58
C SER A 21 -18.92 -18.42 10.25
N LYS A 22 -17.61 -18.14 10.29
CA LYS A 22 -16.69 -18.41 9.19
C LYS A 22 -15.91 -19.67 9.48
N LEU A 23 -16.08 -20.69 8.66
CA LEU A 23 -15.53 -22.02 8.88
C LEU A 23 -14.50 -22.37 7.82
N SER A 24 -13.40 -23.02 8.23
CA SER A 24 -12.53 -23.69 7.27
C SER A 24 -13.21 -24.98 6.75
N TYR A 25 -12.80 -25.45 5.57
CA TYR A 25 -13.28 -26.73 5.05
C TYR A 25 -13.02 -27.90 6.03
N LYS A 26 -11.84 -27.88 6.67
CA LYS A 26 -11.46 -28.88 7.68
C LYS A 26 -12.40 -28.86 8.89
N THR A 27 -12.73 -27.69 9.40
CA THR A 27 -13.68 -27.53 10.50
C THR A 27 -15.08 -27.99 10.10
N LEU A 28 -15.53 -27.66 8.90
CA LEU A 28 -16.81 -28.12 8.36
C LEU A 28 -16.87 -29.66 8.25
N GLN A 29 -15.80 -30.29 7.76
CA GLN A 29 -15.72 -31.76 7.74
C GLN A 29 -15.80 -32.37 9.14
N ALA A 30 -15.10 -31.79 10.13
CA ALA A 30 -15.16 -32.25 11.53
C ALA A 30 -16.58 -32.12 12.10
N MET A 31 -17.30 -31.05 11.80
CA MET A 31 -18.72 -30.88 12.18
C MET A 31 -19.60 -31.95 11.54
N CYS A 32 -19.45 -32.20 10.24
CA CYS A 32 -20.20 -33.24 9.54
C CYS A 32 -19.92 -34.63 10.11
N ASN A 33 -18.68 -34.96 10.39
CA ASN A 33 -18.29 -36.23 10.98
C ASN A 33 -18.88 -36.40 12.39
N PHE A 34 -18.84 -35.33 13.21
CA PHE A 34 -19.46 -35.35 14.53
C PHE A 34 -20.99 -35.55 14.43
N ALA A 35 -21.66 -34.84 13.56
CA ALA A 35 -23.10 -34.96 13.34
C ALA A 35 -23.48 -36.37 12.85
N ALA A 36 -22.73 -36.94 11.90
CA ALA A 36 -22.94 -38.28 11.40
C ALA A 36 -22.82 -39.36 12.48
N SER A 37 -21.80 -39.22 13.35
CA SER A 37 -21.56 -40.19 14.44
C SER A 37 -22.60 -40.12 15.58
N HIS A 38 -23.33 -39.01 15.68
CA HIS A 38 -24.36 -38.81 16.73
C HIS A 38 -25.80 -38.74 16.19
N HIS A 39 -25.99 -39.05 14.90
CA HIS A 39 -27.29 -38.92 14.24
C HIS A 39 -28.41 -39.76 14.91
N GLN A 40 -28.07 -40.92 15.40
CA GLN A 40 -29.08 -41.80 16.07
C GLN A 40 -29.56 -41.19 17.40
N ASP A 41 -28.66 -40.58 18.18
CA ASP A 41 -28.97 -39.99 19.47
C ASP A 41 -29.49 -38.56 19.38
N MET A 42 -29.11 -37.83 18.32
CA MET A 42 -29.47 -36.43 18.09
C MET A 42 -29.92 -36.19 16.61
N PRO A 43 -31.07 -36.72 16.20
CA PRO A 43 -31.52 -36.63 14.80
C PRO A 43 -31.83 -35.21 14.33
N LYS A 44 -32.02 -34.24 15.24
CA LYS A 44 -32.23 -32.82 15.00
C LYS A 44 -31.11 -31.96 15.62
N MET A 45 -29.87 -32.33 15.34
CA MET A 45 -28.72 -31.58 15.87
C MET A 45 -28.66 -30.18 15.26
N GLU A 46 -28.62 -29.17 16.12
CA GLU A 46 -28.34 -27.79 15.71
C GLU A 46 -26.87 -27.64 15.34
N TYR A 47 -26.55 -26.73 14.41
CA TYR A 47 -25.18 -26.58 13.90
C TYR A 47 -24.19 -26.13 14.98
N GLU A 48 -24.63 -25.38 15.98
CA GLU A 48 -23.84 -24.97 17.14
C GLU A 48 -23.37 -26.18 17.96
N THR A 49 -24.20 -27.21 18.07
CA THR A 49 -23.82 -28.47 18.74
C THR A 49 -22.75 -29.19 17.95
N ALA A 50 -22.86 -29.22 16.62
CA ALA A 50 -21.85 -29.78 15.74
C ALA A 50 -20.53 -28.97 15.79
N LEU A 51 -20.60 -27.65 15.91
CA LEU A 51 -19.46 -26.77 16.06
C LEU A 51 -18.70 -27.05 17.35
N VAL A 52 -19.41 -27.15 18.50
CA VAL A 52 -18.81 -27.55 19.78
C VAL A 52 -18.25 -28.97 19.70
N GLY A 53 -18.91 -29.87 18.96
CA GLY A 53 -18.43 -31.22 18.68
C GLY A 53 -17.11 -31.23 17.93
N ALA A 54 -16.96 -30.43 16.89
CA ALA A 54 -15.70 -30.28 16.17
C ALA A 54 -14.57 -29.77 17.07
N GLN A 55 -14.86 -28.82 17.98
CA GLN A 55 -13.90 -28.35 18.97
C GLN A 55 -13.43 -29.46 19.90
N LYS A 56 -14.34 -30.34 20.36
CA LYS A 56 -13.98 -31.52 21.18
C LYS A 56 -13.14 -32.54 20.40
N MET A 57 -13.22 -32.56 19.08
CA MET A 57 -12.40 -33.39 18.19
C MET A 57 -11.04 -32.75 17.86
N GLY A 58 -10.69 -31.62 18.49
CA GLY A 58 -9.38 -31.00 18.36
C GLY A 58 -9.31 -29.79 17.38
N GLU A 59 -10.45 -29.38 16.80
CA GLU A 59 -10.48 -28.15 15.99
C GLU A 59 -10.43 -26.91 16.87
N HIS A 60 -9.64 -25.91 16.47
CA HIS A 60 -9.55 -24.64 17.18
C HIS A 60 -10.63 -23.68 16.71
N LEU A 61 -11.49 -23.26 17.62
CA LEU A 61 -12.53 -22.26 17.37
C LEU A 61 -12.14 -20.95 18.02
N PHE A 62 -12.12 -19.88 17.21
CA PHE A 62 -11.87 -18.54 17.69
C PHE A 62 -13.18 -17.77 17.81
N VAL A 63 -13.45 -17.20 18.97
CA VAL A 63 -14.62 -16.35 19.21
C VAL A 63 -14.21 -14.89 19.07
N ARG A 64 -14.81 -14.17 18.12
CA ARG A 64 -14.66 -12.72 18.03
C ARG A 64 -15.80 -12.06 18.80
N LYS A 65 -15.49 -11.43 19.92
CA LYS A 65 -16.45 -10.61 20.66
C LYS A 65 -16.61 -9.27 19.95
N VAL A 66 -17.85 -8.93 19.61
CA VAL A 66 -18.20 -7.62 19.04
C VAL A 66 -19.01 -6.88 20.10
N ASN A 67 -18.39 -5.83 20.67
CA ASN A 67 -19.07 -4.98 21.63
C ASN A 67 -20.02 -4.00 20.91
N TYR A 68 -21.15 -3.67 21.55
CA TYR A 68 -22.12 -2.68 21.05
C TYR A 68 -22.74 -3.04 19.68
N LEU A 69 -22.75 -4.32 19.29
CA LEU A 69 -23.45 -4.76 18.09
C LEU A 69 -24.95 -4.51 18.24
N ALA A 70 -25.52 -3.75 17.32
CA ALA A 70 -26.97 -3.59 17.23
C ALA A 70 -27.50 -4.74 16.38
N TRP A 71 -28.14 -5.73 16.99
CA TRP A 71 -28.73 -6.87 16.30
C TRP A 71 -29.92 -7.44 17.10
N ARG A 72 -30.78 -8.18 16.44
CA ARG A 72 -31.88 -8.93 17.05
C ARG A 72 -32.28 -10.10 16.18
N GLU A 73 -32.51 -11.25 16.80
CA GLU A 73 -33.22 -12.37 16.19
C GLU A 73 -34.72 -12.10 16.18
N ILE A 74 -35.39 -12.44 15.08
CA ILE A 74 -36.83 -12.20 14.93
C ILE A 74 -37.50 -13.55 14.77
N ASP A 75 -38.05 -14.09 15.89
CA ASP A 75 -38.75 -15.38 15.95
C ASP A 75 -40.26 -15.18 16.06
N ASP A 76 -40.69 -14.02 16.52
CA ASP A 76 -42.13 -13.74 16.75
C ASP A 76 -42.41 -12.22 16.53
N THR A 77 -43.70 -11.86 16.69
CA THR A 77 -44.17 -10.48 16.48
C THR A 77 -43.57 -9.49 17.48
N SER A 78 -43.33 -9.94 18.72
CA SER A 78 -42.75 -9.04 19.74
C SER A 78 -41.27 -8.74 19.43
N HIS A 79 -40.54 -9.72 18.90
CA HIS A 79 -39.16 -9.51 18.41
C HIS A 79 -39.14 -8.60 17.18
N LEU A 80 -40.12 -8.71 16.26
CA LEU A 80 -40.25 -7.81 15.12
C LEU A 80 -40.50 -6.36 15.55
N GLU A 81 -41.41 -6.17 16.51
CA GLU A 81 -41.69 -4.83 17.04
C GLU A 81 -40.46 -4.20 17.69
N MET A 82 -39.72 -4.94 18.53
CA MET A 82 -38.53 -4.48 19.17
C MET A 82 -37.43 -4.22 18.12
N ALA A 83 -37.22 -5.09 17.14
CA ALA A 83 -36.31 -4.88 16.05
C ALA A 83 -36.60 -3.60 15.29
N THR A 84 -37.87 -3.35 14.98
CA THR A 84 -38.30 -2.17 14.21
C THR A 84 -38.19 -0.86 15.04
N LYS A 85 -38.57 -0.87 16.31
CA LYS A 85 -38.67 0.32 17.14
C LYS A 85 -37.33 0.71 17.81
N GLU A 86 -36.48 -0.28 18.13
CA GLU A 86 -35.28 -0.03 18.93
C GLU A 86 -33.97 -0.36 18.16
N ILE A 87 -33.94 -1.49 17.46
CA ILE A 87 -32.70 -1.96 16.84
C ILE A 87 -32.46 -1.33 15.47
N LEU A 88 -33.48 -1.27 14.61
CA LEU A 88 -33.36 -0.70 13.28
C LEU A 88 -32.92 0.78 13.30
N PRO A 89 -33.47 1.66 14.17
CA PRO A 89 -32.98 3.03 14.29
C PRO A 89 -31.48 3.09 14.71
N ARG A 90 -31.08 2.21 15.64
CA ARG A 90 -29.65 2.13 16.06
C ARG A 90 -28.73 1.63 14.94
N ILE A 91 -29.20 0.70 14.12
CA ILE A 91 -28.47 0.23 12.93
C ILE A 91 -28.34 1.37 11.93
N GLN A 92 -29.43 2.07 11.63
CA GLN A 92 -29.46 3.20 10.70
C GLN A 92 -28.57 4.37 11.17
N GLU A 93 -28.58 4.69 12.45
CA GLU A 93 -27.69 5.68 13.04
C GLU A 93 -26.22 5.23 12.92
N ASN A 94 -25.93 3.99 13.23
CA ASN A 94 -24.59 3.43 13.08
C ASN A 94 -24.14 3.33 11.61
N GLU A 95 -25.06 2.98 10.69
CA GLU A 95 -24.75 2.94 9.26
C GLU A 95 -24.49 4.33 8.68
N SER A 96 -25.22 5.34 9.13
CA SER A 96 -24.96 6.74 8.70
C SER A 96 -23.58 7.24 9.13
N ILE A 97 -23.06 6.74 10.26
CA ILE A 97 -21.70 7.01 10.75
C ILE A 97 -20.67 6.14 10.05
N ARG A 98 -21.05 4.94 9.56
CA ARG A 98 -20.14 3.95 8.95
C ARG A 98 -20.12 3.96 7.44
N GLN A 99 -21.04 4.62 6.77
CA GLN A 99 -21.01 4.76 5.32
C GLN A 99 -19.90 5.75 4.93
N VAL A 100 -18.76 5.19 4.56
CA VAL A 100 -17.71 5.99 3.93
C VAL A 100 -18.11 6.19 2.47
N ARG A 101 -18.42 7.43 2.09
CA ARG A 101 -18.69 7.77 0.69
C ARG A 101 -17.55 7.27 -0.18
N ARG A 102 -17.87 6.54 -1.24
CA ARG A 102 -16.88 6.10 -2.22
C ARG A 102 -16.42 7.31 -3.04
N GLU A 103 -15.15 7.64 -2.93
CA GLU A 103 -14.45 8.58 -3.79
C GLU A 103 -13.33 7.82 -4.49
N VAL A 104 -13.27 7.92 -5.81
CA VAL A 104 -12.25 7.27 -6.63
C VAL A 104 -11.15 8.27 -6.91
N LEU A 105 -10.00 8.05 -6.29
CA LEU A 105 -8.85 8.94 -6.40
C LEU A 105 -8.00 8.55 -7.62
N LEU A 106 -8.25 9.19 -8.75
CA LEU A 106 -7.46 9.05 -9.97
C LEU A 106 -6.23 9.98 -9.98
N ASN A 107 -5.67 10.23 -8.81
CA ASN A 107 -4.49 11.06 -8.57
C ASN A 107 -3.27 10.22 -8.18
N PRO A 108 -2.04 10.77 -8.28
CA PRO A 108 -0.80 10.04 -7.98
C PRO A 108 -0.64 9.55 -6.53
N GLY A 109 -1.55 9.90 -5.65
CA GLY A 109 -1.57 9.53 -4.23
C GLY A 109 -1.91 10.71 -3.33
N PRO A 110 -2.56 10.42 -2.16
CA PRO A 110 -2.84 9.08 -1.64
C PRO A 110 -3.74 8.26 -2.55
N ALA A 111 -3.60 6.93 -2.50
CA ALA A 111 -4.40 6.00 -3.28
C ALA A 111 -5.78 5.75 -2.65
N THR A 112 -6.77 5.37 -3.44
CA THR A 112 -8.04 4.86 -2.94
C THR A 112 -7.81 3.59 -2.13
N THR A 113 -8.44 3.49 -0.95
CA THR A 113 -8.32 2.35 -0.04
C THR A 113 -9.65 1.62 0.12
N THR A 114 -9.60 0.36 0.53
CA THR A 114 -10.78 -0.41 0.93
C THR A 114 -11.37 0.10 2.25
N ASP A 115 -12.61 -0.22 2.54
CA ASP A 115 -13.22 0.13 3.82
C ASP A 115 -12.60 -0.63 4.98
N SER A 116 -12.14 -1.87 4.77
CA SER A 116 -11.42 -2.65 5.78
C SER A 116 -10.13 -1.98 6.24
N VAL A 117 -9.37 -1.36 5.34
CA VAL A 117 -8.18 -0.55 5.68
C VAL A 117 -8.58 0.71 6.46
N LYS A 118 -9.66 1.40 6.06
CA LYS A 118 -10.18 2.57 6.78
C LYS A 118 -10.61 2.19 8.20
N TYR A 119 -11.38 1.12 8.36
CA TYR A 119 -11.87 0.66 9.66
C TYR A 119 -10.76 0.07 10.56
N ALA A 120 -9.67 -0.43 10.01
CA ALA A 120 -8.54 -0.92 10.80
C ALA A 120 -7.89 0.17 11.67
N GLN A 121 -8.15 1.46 11.37
CA GLN A 121 -7.72 2.58 12.21
C GLN A 121 -8.53 2.68 13.52
N VAL A 122 -9.75 2.12 13.54
CA VAL A 122 -10.59 2.08 14.74
C VAL A 122 -10.15 0.90 15.59
N CYS A 123 -9.06 1.08 16.34
CA CYS A 123 -8.48 0.08 17.24
C CYS A 123 -8.53 0.57 18.69
N ALA A 124 -8.35 -0.34 19.64
CA ALA A 124 -8.20 0.03 21.04
C ALA A 124 -6.97 0.91 21.25
N ASP A 125 -7.01 1.76 22.27
CA ASP A 125 -5.82 2.47 22.72
C ASP A 125 -4.78 1.44 23.17
N ILE A 126 -3.58 1.53 22.61
CA ILE A 126 -2.45 0.67 22.98
C ILE A 126 -1.20 1.52 23.13
N CYS A 127 -0.44 1.27 24.16
CA CYS A 127 0.86 1.89 24.33
C CYS A 127 1.86 1.29 23.31
N PRO A 128 2.54 2.09 22.48
CA PRO A 128 3.49 1.56 21.50
C PRO A 128 4.77 0.99 22.13
N ARG A 129 4.88 0.99 23.45
CA ARG A 129 5.97 0.36 24.21
C ARG A 129 5.61 -1.06 24.70
N GLU A 130 4.35 -1.49 24.54
CA GLU A 130 3.94 -2.83 24.89
C GLU A 130 4.48 -3.86 23.88
N GLU A 131 4.78 -5.06 24.40
CA GLU A 131 5.33 -6.16 23.59
C GLU A 131 4.40 -6.56 22.44
N GLU A 132 3.10 -6.60 22.68
CA GLU A 132 2.08 -6.93 21.68
C GLU A 132 2.17 -5.99 20.46
N PHE A 133 2.35 -4.69 20.70
CA PHE A 133 2.49 -3.71 19.62
C PHE A 133 3.84 -3.87 18.89
N GLY A 134 4.90 -4.15 19.65
CA GLY A 134 6.22 -4.45 19.10
C GLY A 134 6.20 -5.67 18.17
N GLN A 135 5.52 -6.74 18.57
CA GLN A 135 5.32 -7.95 17.75
C GLN A 135 4.52 -7.65 16.48
N MET A 136 3.50 -6.80 16.56
CA MET A 136 2.75 -6.36 15.38
C MET A 136 3.65 -5.57 14.41
N MET A 137 4.47 -4.66 14.89
CA MET A 137 5.43 -3.92 14.05
C MET A 137 6.47 -4.85 13.43
N ARG A 138 6.98 -5.85 14.18
CA ARG A 138 7.89 -6.86 13.63
C ARG A 138 7.25 -7.65 12.51
N TRP A 139 6.00 -8.10 12.72
CA TRP A 139 5.23 -8.76 11.67
C TRP A 139 5.08 -7.88 10.41
N ILE A 140 4.77 -6.59 10.58
CA ILE A 140 4.69 -5.63 9.45
C ILE A 140 6.02 -5.58 8.69
N CYS A 141 7.15 -5.41 9.39
CA CYS A 141 8.46 -5.37 8.76
C CYS A 141 8.77 -6.67 8.01
N ASP A 142 8.50 -7.82 8.64
CA ASP A 142 8.75 -9.12 8.06
C ASP A 142 7.94 -9.37 6.79
N GLU A 143 6.65 -9.03 6.81
CA GLU A 143 5.77 -9.21 5.65
C GLU A 143 6.10 -8.24 4.50
N LEU A 144 6.45 -6.99 4.82
CA LEU A 144 6.94 -6.04 3.82
C LEU A 144 8.22 -6.55 3.16
N THR A 145 9.15 -7.09 3.95
CA THR A 145 10.40 -7.67 3.43
C THR A 145 10.15 -8.86 2.51
N LEU A 146 9.17 -9.72 2.83
CA LEU A 146 8.82 -10.88 2.01
C LEU A 146 8.24 -10.51 0.64
N PHE A 147 7.76 -9.28 0.45
CA PHE A 147 7.35 -8.81 -0.88
C PHE A 147 8.51 -8.49 -1.82
N ILE A 148 9.74 -8.34 -1.30
CA ILE A 148 10.89 -7.85 -2.08
C ILE A 148 12.12 -8.75 -2.01
N GLY A 149 12.11 -9.78 -1.16
CA GLY A 149 13.23 -10.69 -0.98
C GLY A 149 13.15 -11.53 0.28
N LYS A 150 14.25 -12.16 0.65
CA LYS A 150 14.34 -13.03 1.82
C LYS A 150 14.69 -12.21 3.07
N LYS A 151 14.10 -12.55 4.21
CA LYS A 151 14.37 -11.88 5.50
C LYS A 151 15.80 -12.07 6.02
N GLU A 152 16.47 -13.10 5.56
CA GLU A 152 17.88 -13.38 5.88
C GLU A 152 18.80 -12.33 5.25
N ASP A 153 18.45 -11.84 4.06
CA ASP A 153 19.27 -10.94 3.25
C ASP A 153 18.83 -9.48 3.34
N TYR A 154 17.55 -9.24 3.67
CA TYR A 154 16.93 -7.91 3.67
C TYR A 154 16.25 -7.57 5.00
N GLU A 155 16.09 -6.28 5.26
CA GLU A 155 15.38 -5.74 6.43
C GLU A 155 14.51 -4.55 6.02
N THR A 156 13.35 -4.42 6.65
CA THR A 156 12.48 -3.24 6.51
C THR A 156 12.55 -2.38 7.77
N VAL A 157 12.83 -1.09 7.60
CA VAL A 157 12.92 -0.11 8.69
C VAL A 157 11.80 0.92 8.56
N LEU A 158 10.94 1.00 9.58
CA LEU A 158 9.76 1.88 9.61
C LEU A 158 10.09 3.26 10.16
N PHE A 159 9.45 4.28 9.57
CA PHE A 159 9.46 5.67 10.04
C PHE A 159 8.05 6.27 10.02
N ALA A 160 7.79 7.21 10.93
CA ALA A 160 6.59 8.03 10.89
C ALA A 160 6.80 9.21 9.94
N GLY A 161 6.11 9.19 8.80
CA GLY A 161 6.24 10.25 7.80
C GLY A 161 5.73 9.89 6.41
N SER A 162 6.03 10.75 5.45
CA SER A 162 5.69 10.59 4.03
C SER A 162 6.80 9.87 3.26
N GLY A 163 6.53 9.51 1.98
CA GLY A 163 7.55 8.95 1.09
C GLY A 163 8.78 9.83 0.96
N THR A 164 8.62 11.15 0.91
CA THR A 164 9.75 12.09 0.88
C THR A 164 10.67 11.96 2.09
N LEU A 165 10.11 11.63 3.27
CA LEU A 165 10.93 11.35 4.44
C LEU A 165 11.77 10.08 4.23
N ALA A 166 11.22 9.04 3.61
CA ALA A 166 11.98 7.82 3.31
C ALA A 166 13.11 8.08 2.31
N ASP A 167 12.88 8.91 1.29
CA ASP A 167 13.93 9.36 0.36
C ASP A 167 15.03 10.11 1.10
N GLU A 168 14.64 11.04 2.00
CA GLU A 168 15.58 11.80 2.81
C GLU A 168 16.37 10.92 3.77
N VAL A 169 15.72 9.89 4.38
CA VAL A 169 16.39 8.87 5.19
C VAL A 169 17.45 8.14 4.38
N MET A 170 17.11 7.66 3.17
CA MET A 170 18.06 6.93 2.33
C MET A 170 19.23 7.82 1.92
N VAL A 171 18.97 8.97 1.32
CA VAL A 171 20.03 9.86 0.82
C VAL A 171 20.95 10.32 1.95
N SER A 172 20.38 10.70 3.11
CA SER A 172 21.16 11.24 4.21
C SER A 172 21.87 10.18 5.06
N SER A 173 21.39 8.92 5.06
CA SER A 173 21.94 7.86 5.92
C SER A 173 22.76 6.82 5.17
N CYS A 174 22.42 6.49 3.90
CA CYS A 174 23.07 5.38 3.19
C CYS A 174 24.39 5.78 2.53
N VAL A 175 24.59 7.07 2.23
CA VAL A 175 25.82 7.55 1.61
C VAL A 175 26.79 7.98 2.70
N PRO A 176 27.99 7.38 2.84
CA PRO A 176 28.99 7.77 3.84
C PRO A 176 29.52 9.20 3.62
N GLN A 177 30.24 9.74 4.60
CA GLN A 177 30.72 11.13 4.56
C GLN A 177 31.68 11.41 3.38
N ASP A 178 32.47 10.43 3.01
CA ASP A 178 33.43 10.46 1.89
C ASP A 178 32.86 9.85 0.60
N GLY A 179 31.59 9.44 0.61
CA GLY A 179 30.92 8.86 -0.54
C GLY A 179 30.53 9.90 -1.58
N LYS A 180 30.62 9.54 -2.86
CA LYS A 180 30.18 10.35 -3.99
C LYS A 180 28.92 9.77 -4.61
N LEU A 181 27.84 10.57 -4.70
CA LEU A 181 26.53 10.16 -5.17
C LEU A 181 26.27 10.63 -6.61
N LEU A 182 25.91 9.71 -7.52
CA LEU A 182 25.30 10.06 -8.79
C LEU A 182 23.78 10.00 -8.66
N ILE A 183 23.08 11.05 -9.11
CA ILE A 183 21.61 11.12 -9.06
C ILE A 183 21.08 11.18 -10.48
N ILE A 184 20.20 10.26 -10.85
CA ILE A 184 19.48 10.34 -12.12
C ILE A 184 18.28 11.29 -11.92
N ASN A 185 18.27 12.36 -12.72
CA ASN A 185 17.20 13.34 -12.74
C ASN A 185 16.48 13.28 -14.10
N ASN A 186 15.29 12.71 -14.10
CA ASN A 186 14.38 12.69 -15.24
C ASN A 186 12.95 13.09 -14.84
N GLY A 187 12.81 13.89 -13.77
CA GLY A 187 11.53 14.42 -13.35
C GLY A 187 11.55 15.07 -11.97
N SER A 188 10.39 15.42 -11.46
CA SER A 188 10.27 16.15 -10.18
C SER A 188 10.80 15.37 -8.98
N TYR A 189 10.77 14.03 -9.03
CA TYR A 189 11.25 13.19 -7.93
C TYR A 189 12.76 12.99 -8.00
N GLY A 190 13.35 12.83 -9.19
CA GLY A 190 14.81 12.88 -9.35
C GLY A 190 15.39 14.22 -8.91
N GLN A 191 14.74 15.33 -9.28
CA GLN A 191 15.13 16.66 -8.79
C GLN A 191 15.02 16.78 -7.27
N ARG A 192 14.03 16.11 -6.63
CA ARG A 192 13.89 16.09 -5.17
C ARG A 192 15.08 15.39 -4.50
N LEU A 193 15.52 14.25 -5.03
CA LEU A 193 16.71 13.55 -4.53
C LEU A 193 17.95 14.46 -4.58
N ALA A 194 18.13 15.18 -5.70
CA ALA A 194 19.22 16.15 -5.85
C ALA A 194 19.10 17.32 -4.83
N LYS A 195 17.88 17.80 -4.60
CA LYS A 195 17.62 18.84 -3.59
C LYS A 195 17.97 18.38 -2.18
N ILE A 196 17.62 17.14 -1.83
CA ILE A 196 17.98 16.54 -0.52
C ILE A 196 19.52 16.49 -0.40
N ALA A 197 20.22 15.93 -1.38
CA ALA A 197 21.69 15.87 -1.36
C ALA A 197 22.33 17.27 -1.20
N SER A 198 21.78 18.27 -1.88
CA SER A 198 22.19 19.68 -1.75
C SER A 198 22.01 20.23 -0.34
N VAL A 199 20.86 19.97 0.31
CA VAL A 199 20.59 20.42 1.69
C VAL A 199 21.60 19.86 2.67
N TYR A 200 21.97 18.59 2.51
CA TYR A 200 22.99 17.92 3.35
C TYR A 200 24.43 18.19 2.91
N LYS A 201 24.64 19.03 1.87
CA LYS A 201 25.97 19.40 1.35
C LYS A 201 26.83 18.19 1.01
N MET A 202 26.20 17.18 0.40
CA MET A 202 26.87 15.95 -0.01
C MET A 202 27.75 16.19 -1.24
N ASP A 203 28.72 15.32 -1.48
CA ASP A 203 29.41 15.23 -2.76
C ASP A 203 28.51 14.47 -3.73
N TYR A 204 27.91 15.17 -4.71
CA TYR A 204 27.00 14.56 -5.68
C TYR A 204 27.14 15.19 -7.06
N GLU A 205 26.78 14.41 -8.05
CA GLU A 205 26.58 14.85 -9.43
C GLU A 205 25.18 14.45 -9.89
N VAL A 206 24.65 15.17 -10.88
CA VAL A 206 23.34 14.87 -11.48
C VAL A 206 23.55 14.41 -12.92
N TYR A 207 22.96 13.27 -13.25
CA TYR A 207 22.80 12.80 -14.63
C TYR A 207 21.40 13.22 -15.11
N GLU A 208 21.37 14.27 -15.95
CA GLU A 208 20.13 14.78 -16.53
C GLU A 208 19.67 13.88 -17.68
N SER A 209 18.41 13.47 -17.65
CA SER A 209 17.77 12.66 -18.69
C SER A 209 16.40 13.25 -19.05
N SER A 210 15.84 12.83 -20.18
CA SER A 210 14.51 13.24 -20.61
C SER A 210 13.45 12.87 -19.57
N THR A 211 12.47 13.75 -19.35
CA THR A 211 11.38 13.54 -18.41
C THR A 211 10.28 12.60 -18.94
N TYR A 212 10.27 12.31 -20.25
CA TYR A 212 9.23 11.53 -20.91
C TYR A 212 9.76 10.53 -21.95
N GLU A 213 11.09 10.31 -21.98
CA GLU A 213 11.74 9.30 -22.82
C GLU A 213 12.62 8.41 -21.94
N ALA A 214 12.84 7.18 -22.37
CA ALA A 214 13.68 6.22 -21.67
C ALA A 214 15.11 6.75 -21.45
N ILE A 215 15.71 6.37 -20.33
CA ILE A 215 17.09 6.70 -20.01
C ILE A 215 18.03 6.02 -21.02
N ASP A 216 18.96 6.80 -21.59
CA ASP A 216 20.04 6.27 -22.42
C ASP A 216 21.05 5.51 -21.52
N LEU A 217 20.95 4.18 -21.53
CA LEU A 217 21.79 3.31 -20.70
C LEU A 217 23.26 3.31 -21.17
N ASP A 218 23.53 3.52 -22.45
CA ASP A 218 24.91 3.57 -22.94
C ASP A 218 25.59 4.85 -22.48
N ALA A 219 24.91 5.98 -22.54
CA ALA A 219 25.40 7.25 -22.03
C ALA A 219 25.56 7.21 -20.50
N LEU A 220 24.60 6.60 -19.78
CA LEU A 220 24.70 6.41 -18.33
C LEU A 220 25.93 5.52 -17.98
N GLY A 221 26.14 4.44 -18.73
CA GLY A 221 27.29 3.54 -18.54
C GLY A 221 28.61 4.29 -18.64
N LYS A 222 28.79 5.12 -19.68
CA LYS A 222 29.99 5.97 -19.83
C LYS A 222 30.15 6.93 -18.64
N LYS A 223 29.05 7.55 -18.20
CA LYS A 223 29.07 8.43 -17.03
C LYS A 223 29.51 7.72 -15.77
N LEU A 224 29.06 6.47 -15.55
CA LEU A 224 29.47 5.64 -14.42
C LEU A 224 30.95 5.25 -14.48
N ASP A 225 31.49 5.01 -15.68
CA ASP A 225 32.90 4.63 -15.90
C ASP A 225 33.85 5.84 -15.75
N GLU A 226 33.40 7.04 -16.07
CA GLU A 226 34.19 8.27 -15.97
C GLU A 226 34.29 8.82 -14.53
N GLY A 227 33.32 8.50 -13.69
CA GLY A 227 33.22 8.99 -12.33
C GLY A 227 33.71 7.98 -11.29
N SER A 228 34.05 8.47 -10.11
CA SER A 228 34.37 7.63 -8.95
C SER A 228 33.18 7.58 -7.99
N TYR A 229 32.00 7.21 -8.51
CA TYR A 229 30.78 7.15 -7.71
C TYR A 229 30.79 5.93 -6.80
N THR A 230 30.39 6.14 -5.54
CA THR A 230 30.16 5.05 -4.57
C THR A 230 28.72 4.65 -4.51
N HIS A 231 27.81 5.59 -4.85
CA HIS A 231 26.36 5.39 -4.76
C HIS A 231 25.66 5.97 -6.00
N LEU A 232 24.53 5.37 -6.37
CA LEU A 232 23.62 5.91 -7.38
C LEU A 232 22.23 6.00 -6.78
N ALA A 233 21.57 7.17 -6.94
CA ALA A 233 20.16 7.35 -6.59
C ALA A 233 19.30 7.55 -7.85
N ALA A 234 18.16 6.87 -7.91
CA ALA A 234 17.21 6.96 -9.02
C ALA A 234 15.76 6.75 -8.54
N VAL A 235 14.81 7.21 -9.33
CA VAL A 235 13.39 6.96 -9.16
C VAL A 235 12.98 5.79 -10.04
N TYR A 236 12.22 4.82 -9.51
CA TYR A 236 11.76 3.69 -10.33
C TYR A 236 10.61 4.08 -11.26
N HIS A 237 9.64 4.81 -10.74
CA HIS A 237 8.48 5.29 -11.47
C HIS A 237 8.31 6.80 -11.26
N GLU A 238 8.54 7.57 -12.31
CA GLU A 238 8.37 9.02 -12.26
C GLU A 238 6.89 9.39 -12.43
N THR A 239 6.23 9.72 -11.31
CA THR A 239 4.79 9.99 -11.28
C THR A 239 4.39 11.33 -11.90
N THR A 240 5.35 12.17 -12.24
CA THR A 240 5.07 13.42 -12.98
C THR A 240 4.62 13.14 -14.41
N THR A 241 5.13 12.07 -15.01
CA THR A 241 4.88 11.70 -16.41
C THR A 241 4.28 10.32 -16.61
N GLY A 242 4.50 9.39 -15.66
CA GLY A 242 4.14 8.00 -15.78
C GLY A 242 5.25 7.12 -16.37
N LEU A 243 6.46 7.67 -16.57
CA LEU A 243 7.62 6.97 -17.11
C LEU A 243 8.12 5.90 -16.13
N LEU A 244 8.33 4.69 -16.61
CA LEU A 244 8.94 3.59 -15.87
C LEU A 244 10.43 3.51 -16.22
N ASN A 245 11.29 3.73 -15.23
CA ASN A 245 12.72 3.66 -15.43
C ASN A 245 13.24 2.21 -15.41
N PRO A 246 14.27 1.89 -16.20
CA PRO A 246 14.81 0.54 -16.33
C PRO A 246 15.73 0.18 -15.14
N ILE A 247 15.19 0.21 -13.91
CA ILE A 247 15.95 0.00 -12.68
C ILE A 247 16.68 -1.35 -12.63
N PRO A 248 16.11 -2.49 -13.11
CA PRO A 248 16.86 -3.74 -13.12
C PRO A 248 18.15 -3.69 -13.95
N GLN A 249 18.13 -2.95 -15.09
CA GLN A 249 19.34 -2.75 -15.91
C GLN A 249 20.33 -1.79 -15.22
N ILE A 250 19.83 -0.68 -14.67
CA ILE A 250 20.65 0.29 -13.92
C ILE A 250 21.28 -0.37 -12.69
N GLY A 251 20.50 -1.15 -11.93
CA GLY A 251 20.99 -1.91 -10.77
C GLY A 251 22.12 -2.85 -11.14
N ARG A 252 21.98 -3.61 -12.25
CA ARG A 252 23.03 -4.48 -12.76
C ARG A 252 24.29 -3.69 -13.12
N MET A 253 24.15 -2.57 -13.82
CA MET A 253 25.27 -1.71 -14.20
C MET A 253 26.03 -1.18 -12.97
N CYS A 254 25.31 -0.83 -11.92
CA CYS A 254 25.89 -0.38 -10.65
C CYS A 254 26.60 -1.52 -9.92
N HIS A 255 25.94 -2.67 -9.79
CA HIS A 255 26.49 -3.85 -9.13
C HIS A 255 27.82 -4.30 -9.76
N ASP A 256 27.90 -4.32 -11.10
CA ASP A 256 29.13 -4.71 -11.83
C ASP A 256 30.31 -3.74 -11.58
N ARG A 257 30.00 -2.54 -11.05
CA ARG A 257 30.99 -1.49 -10.72
C ARG A 257 31.20 -1.31 -9.20
N GLY A 258 30.52 -2.09 -8.38
CA GLY A 258 30.57 -1.96 -6.91
C GLY A 258 29.91 -0.67 -6.40
N ILE A 259 28.96 -0.10 -7.14
CA ILE A 259 28.20 1.09 -6.79
C ILE A 259 26.93 0.67 -6.06
N VAL A 260 26.69 1.20 -4.87
CA VAL A 260 25.49 0.95 -4.07
C VAL A 260 24.30 1.71 -4.65
N THR A 261 23.15 1.03 -4.76
CA THR A 261 21.93 1.60 -5.33
C THR A 261 20.95 2.08 -4.28
N ILE A 262 20.40 3.28 -4.47
CA ILE A 262 19.38 3.94 -3.63
C ILE A 262 18.18 4.27 -4.51
N ILE A 263 17.09 3.51 -4.42
CA ILE A 263 15.98 3.61 -5.36
C ILE A 263 14.71 4.10 -4.68
N ASP A 264 14.16 5.22 -5.17
CA ASP A 264 12.80 5.64 -4.83
C ASP A 264 11.79 4.73 -5.54
N THR A 265 11.11 3.89 -4.75
CA THR A 265 10.03 3.01 -5.21
C THR A 265 8.68 3.41 -4.61
N VAL A 266 8.55 4.65 -4.12
CA VAL A 266 7.35 5.16 -3.44
C VAL A 266 6.08 4.88 -4.22
N SER A 267 6.08 5.01 -5.52
CA SER A 267 4.91 4.74 -6.38
C SER A 267 4.98 3.40 -7.14
N ALA A 268 6.10 2.69 -7.09
CA ALA A 268 6.28 1.40 -7.77
C ALA A 268 6.04 0.19 -6.85
N PHE A 269 6.47 0.29 -5.58
CA PHE A 269 6.34 -0.81 -4.61
C PHE A 269 4.89 -1.26 -4.44
N SER A 270 4.69 -2.57 -4.35
CA SER A 270 3.37 -3.23 -4.24
C SER A 270 2.44 -3.04 -5.46
N ALA A 271 2.97 -2.48 -6.56
CA ALA A 271 2.33 -2.47 -7.87
C ALA A 271 3.18 -3.27 -8.86
N ILE A 272 4.43 -2.88 -9.02
CA ILE A 272 5.38 -3.55 -9.91
C ILE A 272 6.06 -4.67 -9.13
N PRO A 273 6.15 -5.91 -9.66
CA PRO A 273 6.90 -6.99 -9.03
C PRO A 273 8.39 -6.67 -8.96
N ILE A 274 8.89 -6.33 -7.78
CA ILE A 274 10.28 -6.00 -7.49
C ILE A 274 10.90 -7.12 -6.67
N ASP A 275 12.10 -7.55 -7.04
CA ASP A 275 12.94 -8.45 -6.27
C ASP A 275 14.33 -7.81 -6.14
N MET A 276 14.71 -7.43 -4.91
CA MET A 276 15.92 -6.64 -4.69
C MET A 276 17.20 -7.40 -5.06
N GLU A 277 17.23 -8.74 -4.95
CA GLU A 277 18.39 -9.56 -5.36
C GLU A 277 18.49 -9.59 -6.88
N ARG A 278 17.42 -9.94 -7.57
CA ARG A 278 17.36 -10.01 -9.03
C ARG A 278 17.66 -8.66 -9.68
N ASP A 279 17.08 -7.60 -9.12
CA ASP A 279 17.12 -6.25 -9.68
C ASP A 279 18.35 -5.45 -9.21
N CYS A 280 19.22 -6.06 -8.37
CA CYS A 280 20.44 -5.48 -7.81
C CYS A 280 20.18 -4.14 -7.09
N ILE A 281 19.19 -4.14 -6.19
CA ILE A 281 18.82 -2.98 -5.38
C ILE A 281 19.34 -3.17 -3.95
N ASP A 282 20.08 -2.18 -3.44
CA ASP A 282 20.63 -2.24 -2.07
C ASP A 282 19.72 -1.54 -1.06
N PHE A 283 19.20 -0.37 -1.42
CA PHE A 283 18.24 0.37 -0.61
C PHE A 283 17.08 0.85 -1.48
N MET A 284 15.87 0.72 -0.98
CA MET A 284 14.71 1.32 -1.63
C MET A 284 13.68 1.86 -0.63
N ALA A 285 13.03 2.96 -0.99
CA ALA A 285 12.03 3.63 -0.16
C ALA A 285 10.61 3.42 -0.65
N SER A 286 9.68 3.31 0.29
CA SER A 286 8.26 3.39 -0.02
C SER A 286 7.44 3.97 1.12
N THR A 287 6.11 4.04 0.94
CA THR A 287 5.16 4.61 1.89
C THR A 287 3.84 3.87 1.88
N SER A 288 3.14 3.93 3.01
CA SER A 288 1.89 3.21 3.22
C SER A 288 0.71 3.67 2.34
N ASN A 289 0.71 4.90 1.83
CA ASN A 289 -0.45 5.51 1.15
C ASN A 289 -0.41 5.45 -0.38
N LYS A 290 0.46 4.61 -0.94
CA LYS A 290 0.56 4.41 -2.40
C LYS A 290 0.01 3.02 -2.78
N CYS A 291 0.69 2.29 -3.63
CA CYS A 291 0.16 1.05 -4.19
C CYS A 291 -0.02 -0.10 -3.19
N ILE A 292 0.56 -0.04 -1.99
CA ILE A 292 0.23 -0.94 -0.87
C ILE A 292 -1.19 -0.70 -0.33
N GLN A 293 -1.82 0.44 -0.66
CA GLN A 293 -3.19 0.80 -0.32
C GLN A 293 -3.47 0.97 1.19
N GLY A 294 -2.47 1.41 1.95
CA GLY A 294 -2.65 1.83 3.35
C GLY A 294 -2.94 3.33 3.48
N MET A 295 -2.98 3.81 4.72
CA MET A 295 -3.19 5.23 5.04
C MET A 295 -1.86 6.00 5.09
N ALA A 296 -1.90 7.31 4.83
CA ALA A 296 -0.72 8.17 4.92
C ALA A 296 -0.24 8.31 6.37
N GLY A 297 1.09 8.37 6.57
CA GLY A 297 1.69 8.63 7.87
C GLY A 297 2.81 7.67 8.27
N VAL A 298 3.02 6.59 7.50
CA VAL A 298 4.14 5.65 7.67
C VAL A 298 4.89 5.54 6.36
N CYS A 299 6.20 5.60 6.44
CA CYS A 299 7.09 5.26 5.35
C CYS A 299 8.13 4.25 5.83
N PHE A 300 8.82 3.62 4.89
CA PHE A 300 9.78 2.58 5.21
C PHE A 300 10.89 2.51 4.18
N VAL A 301 12.04 2.03 4.64
CA VAL A 301 13.21 1.76 3.82
C VAL A 301 13.49 0.27 3.88
N PHE A 302 13.58 -0.36 2.71
CA PHE A 302 14.07 -1.72 2.56
C PHE A 302 15.58 -1.68 2.36
N CYS A 303 16.28 -2.54 3.06
CA CYS A 303 17.74 -2.49 3.15
C CYS A 303 18.34 -3.86 2.86
N ASN A 304 19.32 -3.94 2.00
CA ASN A 304 20.25 -5.05 1.98
C ASN A 304 21.01 -5.07 3.32
N ARG A 305 20.92 -6.18 4.07
CA ARG A 305 21.53 -6.26 5.42
C ARG A 305 23.04 -6.04 5.42
N LYS A 306 23.74 -6.48 4.38
CA LYS A 306 25.20 -6.28 4.28
C LYS A 306 25.54 -4.79 4.14
N GLU A 307 24.79 -4.07 3.31
CA GLU A 307 24.97 -2.64 3.14
C GLU A 307 24.51 -1.84 4.37
N LEU A 308 23.41 -2.27 5.01
CA LEU A 308 22.91 -1.67 6.24
C LEU A 308 23.94 -1.75 7.39
N GLU A 309 24.62 -2.90 7.54
CA GLU A 309 25.62 -3.07 8.59
C GLU A 309 26.89 -2.21 8.35
N LYS A 310 27.19 -1.83 7.12
CA LYS A 310 28.29 -0.90 6.82
C LYS A 310 28.04 0.52 7.36
N LEU A 311 26.76 0.87 7.59
CA LEU A 311 26.40 2.19 8.16
C LEU A 311 26.71 2.31 9.65
N LYS A 312 27.14 1.21 10.28
CA LYS A 312 27.49 1.20 11.69
C LYS A 312 28.71 2.09 11.99
N GLY A 313 28.48 3.11 12.79
CA GLY A 313 29.54 4.05 13.20
C GLY A 313 29.75 5.21 12.22
N GLU A 314 29.01 5.27 11.11
CA GLU A 314 29.02 6.44 10.25
C GLU A 314 28.54 7.69 10.99
N PRO A 315 29.17 8.84 10.79
CA PRO A 315 28.75 10.09 11.41
C PRO A 315 27.32 10.48 10.99
N MET A 316 26.46 10.74 11.98
CA MET A 316 25.08 11.12 11.74
C MET A 316 24.98 12.50 11.06
N ARG A 317 24.25 12.58 9.95
CA ARG A 317 23.83 13.85 9.34
C ARG A 317 22.57 14.44 9.95
N ASN A 318 21.77 13.60 10.60
CA ASN A 318 20.52 13.98 11.25
C ASN A 318 20.25 13.08 12.48
N TYR A 319 19.35 13.51 13.35
CA TYR A 319 19.03 12.77 14.58
C TYR A 319 17.82 11.84 14.40
N TYR A 320 16.71 12.37 13.84
CA TYR A 320 15.46 11.63 13.74
C TYR A 320 15.51 10.52 12.66
N MET A 321 16.08 10.83 11.51
CA MET A 321 16.07 10.01 10.31
C MET A 321 17.27 9.07 10.17
N ASN A 322 18.06 8.88 11.22
CA ASN A 322 19.21 7.95 11.16
C ASN A 322 18.71 6.51 10.99
N LEU A 323 18.99 5.93 9.83
CA LEU A 323 18.49 4.61 9.42
C LEU A 323 19.06 3.49 10.30
N TYR A 324 20.39 3.51 10.53
CA TYR A 324 21.04 2.46 11.30
C TYR A 324 20.61 2.47 12.78
N ASP A 325 20.49 3.63 13.39
CA ASP A 325 20.05 3.77 14.78
C ASP A 325 18.59 3.31 14.95
N GLN A 326 17.71 3.64 13.98
CA GLN A 326 16.32 3.17 14.00
C GLN A 326 16.25 1.65 13.89
N TYR A 327 16.99 1.06 12.94
CA TYR A 327 17.11 -0.39 12.78
C TYR A 327 17.65 -1.05 14.05
N GLN A 328 18.79 -0.58 14.58
CA GLN A 328 19.44 -1.18 15.75
C GLN A 328 18.54 -1.09 16.99
N TYR A 329 17.86 0.04 17.20
CA TYR A 329 16.96 0.21 18.33
C TYR A 329 15.78 -0.75 18.25
N PHE A 330 15.14 -0.81 17.08
CA PHE A 330 14.00 -1.71 16.85
C PHE A 330 14.38 -3.19 16.99
N SER A 331 15.52 -3.60 16.45
CA SER A 331 16.01 -4.98 16.53
C SER A 331 16.27 -5.45 17.97
N LYS A 332 16.65 -4.53 18.87
CA LYS A 332 16.93 -4.85 20.28
C LYS A 332 15.68 -4.80 21.18
N THR A 333 14.74 -3.92 20.87
CA THR A 333 13.67 -3.55 21.80
C THR A 333 12.28 -3.84 21.27
N LEU A 334 12.13 -4.14 19.99
CA LEU A 334 10.85 -4.16 19.25
C LEU A 334 10.07 -2.85 19.37
N GLN A 335 10.78 -1.73 19.59
CA GLN A 335 10.18 -0.40 19.72
C GLN A 335 10.84 0.55 18.71
N THR A 336 10.08 1.48 18.16
CA THR A 336 10.63 2.59 17.41
C THR A 336 11.31 3.60 18.36
N ARG A 337 12.33 4.30 17.90
CA ARG A 337 13.02 5.32 18.70
C ARG A 337 12.08 6.40 19.21
N PHE A 338 11.11 6.77 18.39
CA PHE A 338 10.11 7.82 18.64
C PHE A 338 8.70 7.27 18.49
N THR A 339 7.69 8.02 18.95
CA THR A 339 6.29 7.58 18.96
C THR A 339 5.78 7.29 17.55
N PRO A 340 5.33 6.06 17.26
CA PRO A 340 4.78 5.70 15.95
C PRO A 340 3.28 6.01 15.87
N PRO A 341 2.71 6.19 14.67
CA PRO A 341 1.28 6.39 14.47
C PRO A 341 0.53 5.04 14.54
N VAL A 342 0.05 4.69 15.74
CA VAL A 342 -0.56 3.39 16.07
C VAL A 342 -1.69 3.01 15.11
N GLN A 343 -2.63 3.92 14.86
CA GLN A 343 -3.79 3.68 14.00
C GLN A 343 -3.38 3.44 12.54
N ILE A 344 -2.39 4.19 12.07
CA ILE A 344 -1.87 4.04 10.69
C ILE A 344 -1.14 2.71 10.51
N LEU A 345 -0.42 2.25 11.53
CA LEU A 345 0.23 0.92 11.49
C LEU A 345 -0.80 -0.22 11.49
N ASN A 346 -1.93 -0.08 12.20
CA ASN A 346 -3.04 -1.02 12.08
C ASN A 346 -3.64 -1.04 10.66
N ALA A 347 -3.82 0.13 10.05
CA ALA A 347 -4.27 0.23 8.66
C ALA A 347 -3.26 -0.39 7.68
N LEU A 348 -1.96 -0.16 7.89
CA LEU A 348 -0.89 -0.77 7.07
C LEU A 348 -0.89 -2.30 7.22
N ARG A 349 -1.06 -2.82 8.44
CA ARG A 349 -1.21 -4.27 8.68
C ARG A 349 -2.36 -4.85 7.87
N GLN A 350 -3.52 -4.19 7.84
CA GLN A 350 -4.67 -4.63 7.05
C GLN A 350 -4.36 -4.57 5.55
N ALA A 351 -3.73 -3.50 5.07
CA ALA A 351 -3.32 -3.36 3.67
C ALA A 351 -2.32 -4.45 3.22
N ILE A 352 -1.40 -4.85 4.08
CA ILE A 352 -0.49 -5.99 3.85
C ILE A 352 -1.28 -7.30 3.71
N ILE A 353 -2.26 -7.55 4.59
CA ILE A 353 -3.10 -8.75 4.51
C ILE A 353 -3.85 -8.80 3.17
N GLU A 354 -4.40 -7.69 2.73
CA GLU A 354 -5.09 -7.59 1.44
C GLU A 354 -4.13 -7.76 0.26
N THR A 355 -2.94 -7.19 0.34
CA THR A 355 -1.89 -7.37 -0.68
C THR A 355 -1.48 -8.83 -0.82
N LYS A 356 -1.35 -9.56 0.28
CA LYS A 356 -1.07 -11.00 0.27
C LYS A 356 -2.21 -11.84 -0.32
N GLN A 357 -3.45 -11.41 -0.12
CA GLN A 357 -4.63 -12.10 -0.68
C GLN A 357 -4.77 -11.86 -2.17
N GLU A 358 -4.52 -10.63 -2.62
CA GLU A 358 -4.58 -10.27 -4.04
C GLU A 358 -3.35 -10.75 -4.82
N THR A 359 -2.17 -10.70 -4.25
CA THR A 359 -0.81 -10.77 -4.82
C THR A 359 -0.41 -9.51 -5.60
N ILE A 360 0.90 -9.23 -5.66
CA ILE A 360 1.41 -8.07 -6.40
C ILE A 360 1.19 -8.25 -7.90
N GLU A 361 1.36 -9.44 -8.41
CA GLU A 361 1.17 -9.78 -9.83
C GLU A 361 -0.29 -9.58 -10.26
N ALA A 362 -1.25 -10.06 -9.46
CA ALA A 362 -2.68 -9.86 -9.74
C ALA A 362 -3.07 -8.39 -9.62
N ARG A 363 -2.51 -7.65 -8.65
CA ARG A 363 -2.69 -6.22 -8.52
C ARG A 363 -2.18 -5.47 -9.74
N TYR A 364 -0.97 -5.76 -10.20
CA TYR A 364 -0.41 -5.15 -11.40
C TYR A 364 -1.24 -5.49 -12.66
N ALA A 365 -1.73 -6.71 -12.77
CA ALA A 365 -2.64 -7.10 -13.85
C ALA A 365 -3.96 -6.29 -13.81
N ARG A 366 -4.54 -6.07 -12.63
CA ARG A 366 -5.72 -5.22 -12.44
C ARG A 366 -5.43 -3.75 -12.82
N TYR A 367 -4.29 -3.20 -12.39
CA TYR A 367 -3.87 -1.86 -12.79
C TYR A 367 -3.66 -1.76 -14.30
N THR A 368 -3.05 -2.77 -14.92
CA THR A 368 -2.88 -2.82 -16.37
C THR A 368 -4.23 -2.89 -17.11
N ALA A 369 -5.21 -3.63 -16.58
CA ALA A 369 -6.57 -3.65 -17.15
C ALA A 369 -7.23 -2.26 -17.07
N CYS A 370 -7.15 -1.58 -15.93
CA CYS A 370 -7.63 -0.21 -15.76
C CYS A 370 -6.91 0.77 -16.71
N TRP A 371 -5.60 0.64 -16.83
CA TRP A 371 -4.78 1.46 -17.73
C TRP A 371 -5.16 1.25 -19.22
N ASN A 372 -5.42 0.01 -19.65
CA ASN A 372 -5.85 -0.26 -21.02
C ASN A 372 -7.17 0.45 -21.33
N ILE A 373 -8.15 0.45 -20.43
CA ILE A 373 -9.41 1.18 -20.60
C ILE A 373 -9.14 2.68 -20.79
N LEU A 374 -8.24 3.26 -20.00
CA LEU A 374 -7.85 4.65 -20.13
C LEU A 374 -7.17 4.94 -21.47
N VAL A 375 -6.20 4.12 -21.88
CA VAL A 375 -5.47 4.27 -23.15
C VAL A 375 -6.42 4.17 -24.34
N ASP A 376 -7.37 3.24 -24.30
CA ASP A 376 -8.34 3.07 -25.38
C ASP A 376 -9.25 4.30 -25.53
N VAL A 377 -9.75 4.87 -24.42
CA VAL A 377 -10.57 6.09 -24.51
C VAL A 377 -9.75 7.32 -24.90
N VAL A 378 -8.50 7.45 -24.45
CA VAL A 378 -7.60 8.52 -24.86
C VAL A 378 -7.39 8.48 -26.37
N LYS A 379 -7.13 7.30 -26.94
CA LYS A 379 -6.99 7.08 -28.38
C LYS A 379 -8.30 7.34 -29.13
N GLU A 380 -9.43 6.86 -28.61
CA GLU A 380 -10.76 7.08 -29.21
C GLU A 380 -11.10 8.57 -29.33
N LEU A 381 -10.71 9.36 -28.34
CA LEU A 381 -10.94 10.82 -28.29
C LEU A 381 -9.91 11.65 -29.07
N GLY A 382 -8.89 11.00 -29.64
CA GLY A 382 -7.81 11.69 -30.35
C GLY A 382 -6.89 12.50 -29.44
N LEU A 383 -6.86 12.17 -28.15
CA LEU A 383 -5.94 12.77 -27.17
C LEU A 383 -4.56 12.10 -27.25
N GLU A 384 -3.53 12.82 -26.86
CA GLU A 384 -2.14 12.36 -26.92
C GLU A 384 -1.57 12.13 -25.51
N MET A 385 -0.89 11.00 -25.34
CA MET A 385 -0.12 10.70 -24.12
C MET A 385 1.29 11.27 -24.24
N LEU A 386 1.81 11.86 -23.17
CA LEU A 386 3.15 12.44 -23.13
C LEU A 386 4.26 11.39 -23.29
N VAL A 387 4.13 10.25 -22.63
CA VAL A 387 5.09 9.13 -22.64
C VAL A 387 4.60 8.08 -23.63
N LYS A 388 5.51 7.51 -24.42
CA LYS A 388 5.20 6.40 -25.33
C LYS A 388 4.64 5.23 -24.57
N LYS A 389 3.70 4.51 -25.19
CA LYS A 389 2.96 3.41 -24.56
C LYS A 389 3.88 2.37 -23.94
N GLU A 390 4.97 2.02 -24.62
CA GLU A 390 5.94 0.98 -24.24
C GLU A 390 6.80 1.37 -23.04
N GLU A 391 6.88 2.66 -22.72
CA GLU A 391 7.70 3.22 -21.64
C GLU A 391 6.87 3.57 -20.39
N GLN A 392 5.53 3.40 -20.48
CA GLN A 392 4.63 3.71 -19.37
C GLN A 392 4.60 2.63 -18.30
N SER A 393 4.40 3.06 -17.07
CA SER A 393 4.31 2.19 -15.88
C SER A 393 3.00 1.40 -15.77
N HIS A 394 1.95 1.78 -16.50
CA HIS A 394 0.55 1.35 -16.33
C HIS A 394 -0.09 1.79 -15.01
N LEU A 395 0.50 2.75 -14.31
CA LEU A 395 0.03 3.24 -13.02
C LEU A 395 -0.52 4.67 -13.09
N ILE A 396 0.12 5.50 -13.91
CA ILE A 396 -0.23 6.91 -14.11
C ILE A 396 0.01 7.24 -15.58
N THR A 397 -0.89 7.99 -16.17
CA THR A 397 -0.76 8.50 -17.54
C THR A 397 -0.84 10.02 -17.55
N ALA A 398 0.16 10.68 -18.07
CA ALA A 398 0.13 12.11 -18.39
C ALA A 398 -0.42 12.28 -19.81
N ILE A 399 -1.52 13.04 -19.94
CA ILE A 399 -2.22 13.30 -21.19
C ILE A 399 -2.01 14.77 -21.52
N LEU A 400 -1.65 15.08 -22.76
CA LEU A 400 -1.49 16.46 -23.24
C LEU A 400 -2.84 17.18 -23.24
N GLU A 401 -2.87 18.42 -22.75
CA GLU A 401 -4.09 19.23 -22.81
C GLU A 401 -4.43 19.59 -24.26
N PRO A 402 -5.69 19.39 -24.68
CA PRO A 402 -6.13 19.83 -25.99
C PRO A 402 -5.91 21.35 -26.21
N GLN A 403 -5.47 21.71 -27.41
CA GLN A 403 -5.21 23.12 -27.77
C GLN A 403 -6.35 23.75 -28.57
N ASP A 404 -7.55 23.18 -28.49
CA ASP A 404 -8.74 23.60 -29.26
C ASP A 404 -9.46 24.84 -28.67
N GLY A 405 -9.00 25.31 -27.51
CA GLY A 405 -9.59 26.44 -26.78
C GLY A 405 -10.92 26.14 -26.09
N LYS A 406 -11.38 24.89 -26.11
CA LYS A 406 -12.60 24.42 -25.41
C LYS A 406 -12.30 23.71 -24.11
N TYR A 407 -11.12 23.12 -23.99
CA TYR A 407 -10.72 22.40 -22.79
C TYR A 407 -10.35 23.35 -21.65
N SER A 408 -10.87 23.08 -20.46
CA SER A 408 -10.45 23.67 -19.20
C SER A 408 -10.22 22.56 -18.19
N PHE A 409 -8.99 22.47 -17.63
CA PHE A 409 -8.71 21.52 -16.57
C PHE A 409 -9.63 21.74 -15.35
N GLU A 410 -9.89 22.99 -14.99
CA GLU A 410 -10.72 23.32 -13.83
C GLU A 410 -12.15 22.81 -14.02
N GLU A 411 -12.78 23.06 -15.20
CA GLU A 411 -14.12 22.54 -15.52
C GLU A 411 -14.13 20.99 -15.55
N PHE A 412 -13.14 20.38 -16.21
CA PHE A 412 -13.02 18.92 -16.28
C PHE A 412 -12.87 18.28 -14.90
N HIS A 413 -12.05 18.87 -14.04
CA HIS A 413 -11.87 18.45 -12.66
C HIS A 413 -13.15 18.55 -11.84
N ASP A 414 -13.86 19.68 -11.92
CA ASP A 414 -15.06 19.91 -11.11
C ASP A 414 -16.20 18.98 -11.52
N LEU A 415 -16.40 18.78 -12.82
CA LEU A 415 -17.38 17.82 -13.34
C LEU A 415 -17.02 16.36 -12.97
N ALA A 416 -15.72 16.00 -12.97
CA ALA A 416 -15.28 14.70 -12.51
C ALA A 416 -15.60 14.51 -11.01
N ARG A 417 -15.38 15.53 -10.18
CA ARG A 417 -15.72 15.49 -8.76
C ARG A 417 -17.21 15.32 -8.47
N GLU A 418 -18.07 15.89 -9.30
CA GLU A 418 -19.53 15.66 -9.18
C GLU A 418 -19.88 14.17 -9.35
N GLN A 419 -19.07 13.42 -10.08
CA GLN A 419 -19.21 11.98 -10.28
C GLN A 419 -18.31 11.14 -9.32
N SER A 420 -17.80 11.75 -8.26
CA SER A 420 -16.92 11.12 -7.27
C SER A 420 -15.56 10.66 -7.79
N PHE A 421 -15.05 11.27 -8.86
CA PHE A 421 -13.69 11.09 -9.34
C PHE A 421 -12.81 12.30 -9.00
N THR A 422 -11.61 12.05 -8.48
CA THR A 422 -10.62 13.11 -8.22
C THR A 422 -9.43 12.92 -9.14
N ILE A 423 -9.13 13.94 -9.95
CA ILE A 423 -8.01 13.98 -10.89
C ILE A 423 -7.02 15.08 -10.49
N TYR A 424 -5.79 15.01 -10.99
CA TYR A 424 -4.78 16.03 -10.72
C TYR A 424 -4.30 16.72 -11.98
N PRO A 425 -4.00 18.05 -11.90
CA PRO A 425 -3.31 18.74 -12.96
C PRO A 425 -1.90 18.16 -13.13
N GLY A 426 -1.36 18.24 -14.32
CA GLY A 426 0.04 17.98 -14.60
C GLY A 426 0.63 19.23 -15.24
N LYS A 427 1.80 19.66 -14.77
CA LYS A 427 2.57 20.73 -15.43
C LYS A 427 4.04 20.35 -15.42
N LEU A 428 4.61 20.29 -16.60
CA LEU A 428 6.02 19.97 -16.82
C LEU A 428 6.68 21.14 -17.57
N GLY A 429 7.26 22.07 -16.81
CA GLY A 429 7.82 23.27 -17.44
C GLY A 429 6.76 24.01 -18.25
N ASN A 430 6.91 24.02 -19.57
CA ASN A 430 5.99 24.66 -20.52
C ASN A 430 4.98 23.68 -21.15
N ILE A 431 5.00 22.39 -20.77
CA ILE A 431 4.08 21.36 -21.30
C ILE A 431 2.89 21.27 -20.35
N ASN A 432 1.70 21.60 -20.84
CA ASN A 432 0.47 21.44 -20.07
C ASN A 432 -0.07 20.03 -20.28
N THR A 433 -0.29 19.34 -19.15
CA THR A 433 -0.86 18.00 -19.13
C THR A 433 -1.87 17.90 -17.99
N PHE A 434 -2.75 16.92 -18.04
CA PHE A 434 -3.44 16.41 -16.87
C PHE A 434 -3.06 14.95 -16.64
N ARG A 435 -3.17 14.49 -15.40
CA ARG A 435 -2.74 13.15 -15.02
C ARG A 435 -3.90 12.33 -14.49
N ILE A 436 -3.99 11.11 -15.00
CA ILE A 436 -4.93 10.10 -14.52
C ILE A 436 -4.12 8.94 -13.97
N ALA A 437 -4.30 8.66 -12.70
CA ALA A 437 -3.73 7.49 -12.02
C ALA A 437 -4.80 6.42 -11.83
N ASN A 438 -4.41 5.17 -11.91
CA ASN A 438 -5.29 4.02 -11.70
C ASN A 438 -4.78 3.10 -10.57
N ILE A 439 -4.02 3.68 -9.63
CA ILE A 439 -3.50 3.00 -8.43
C ILE A 439 -4.52 3.01 -7.29
N GLY A 440 -4.41 2.02 -6.41
CA GLY A 440 -5.32 1.91 -5.27
C GLY A 440 -6.39 0.83 -5.47
N ASP A 441 -7.38 0.82 -4.61
CA ASP A 441 -8.55 -0.04 -4.76
C ASP A 441 -9.49 0.53 -5.84
N ILE A 442 -9.03 0.48 -7.09
CA ILE A 442 -9.77 0.91 -8.29
C ILE A 442 -10.02 -0.32 -9.16
N GLN A 443 -11.29 -0.50 -9.58
CA GLN A 443 -11.71 -1.63 -10.37
C GLN A 443 -11.93 -1.25 -11.83
N PRO A 444 -11.80 -2.18 -12.80
CA PRO A 444 -12.04 -1.90 -14.21
C PRO A 444 -13.37 -1.19 -14.52
N HIS A 445 -14.45 -1.57 -13.84
CA HIS A 445 -15.76 -0.94 -14.06
C HIS A 445 -15.78 0.55 -13.65
N GLU A 446 -15.00 0.96 -12.63
CA GLU A 446 -14.88 2.37 -12.24
C GLU A 446 -14.09 3.15 -13.30
N MET A 447 -13.07 2.52 -13.91
CA MET A 447 -12.37 3.13 -15.04
C MET A 447 -13.23 3.22 -16.29
N GLU A 448 -14.12 2.27 -16.54
CA GLU A 448 -15.14 2.34 -17.62
C GLU A 448 -16.11 3.50 -17.38
N GLN A 449 -16.56 3.73 -16.16
CA GLN A 449 -17.39 4.87 -15.78
C GLN A 449 -16.65 6.20 -16.03
N PHE A 450 -15.37 6.27 -15.62
CA PHE A 450 -14.55 7.44 -15.89
C PHE A 450 -14.30 7.65 -17.40
N ALA A 451 -14.06 6.58 -18.15
CA ALA A 451 -13.93 6.65 -19.61
C ALA A 451 -15.21 7.15 -20.28
N GLN A 452 -16.38 6.75 -19.79
CA GLN A 452 -17.67 7.26 -20.26
C GLN A 452 -17.80 8.77 -19.96
N PHE A 453 -17.43 9.21 -18.77
CA PHE A 453 -17.38 10.63 -18.41
C PHE A 453 -16.46 11.43 -19.36
N MET A 454 -15.26 10.89 -19.70
CA MET A 454 -14.36 11.51 -20.67
C MET A 454 -15.02 11.67 -22.06
N ARG A 455 -15.72 10.64 -22.54
CA ARG A 455 -16.48 10.70 -23.83
C ARG A 455 -17.52 11.80 -23.80
N GLU A 456 -18.25 11.96 -22.72
CA GLU A 456 -19.28 12.98 -22.56
C GLU A 456 -18.70 14.39 -22.52
N TYR A 457 -17.55 14.56 -21.88
CA TYR A 457 -16.88 15.85 -21.78
C TYR A 457 -16.22 16.27 -23.10
N PHE A 458 -15.41 15.42 -23.71
CA PHE A 458 -14.61 15.76 -24.89
C PHE A 458 -15.37 15.72 -26.23
N ARG A 459 -16.60 15.23 -26.27
CA ARG A 459 -17.45 15.25 -27.46
C ARG A 459 -18.45 16.43 -27.52
N LYS A 460 -18.45 17.30 -26.50
CA LYS A 460 -19.19 18.53 -26.49
C LYS A 460 -18.46 19.56 -27.42
#